data_f104382f3ae11cd626b6b3584ee618d2
#
_entry.id   f104382f3ae11cd626b6b3584ee618d2
#
_cell.length_a   1.000
_cell.length_b   1.000
_cell.length_c   1.000
_cell.angle_alpha   90.00
_cell.angle_beta   90.00
_cell.angle_gamma   90.00
#
_symmetry.space_group_name_H-M   'P 1'
#
loop_
_entity.id
_entity.type
_entity.pdbx_description
1 polymer ?
#
loop_
_entity_poly.entity_id
_entity_poly.type
_entity_poly.pdbx_seq_one_letter_code
_entity_poly.pdbx_strand_id
1 'polypeptide(L)'
;MIVPREVGVKPDFSDGPEPNLRWRSKTSKLPAFCNMFHLPKKKSPEIASFGVHRYTADHPPTRILDQLAVEDPLEIVLCFRRKGLLVRKPISITMRTPGMDEELAVGFLYTEGIIHCSDAVTGVESGPSSSVAITINGEVDLHRLERHFYTSSSCGVCGKTSLQALAMNREIRLDTSRPQYSADALLGIPQLVREKQSIFESTGALHAAAFLEANNHFVRICEDVGRHNAVDKLIGAELRSGRRDFSELLMFVSGRAGFELAQKSIMSGIAFMVSVGAPSSLAVELARKYNSTLVGFLRENRFNLYSGLDRIRSLDGS
;
A
#
# COMPACT_ATOMS: atom_id res chain seq x y z
N MET A 1 20.13 -22.20 -47.61
CA MET A 1 18.91 -22.56 -48.32
C MET A 1 18.59 -24.03 -47.97
N ILE A 2 17.95 -24.28 -46.81
CA ILE A 2 17.36 -25.57 -46.46
C ILE A 2 16.13 -25.22 -45.55
N VAL A 3 14.96 -25.53 -46.05
CA VAL A 3 13.64 -25.39 -45.40
C VAL A 3 13.34 -26.71 -44.69
N PRO A 4 12.93 -26.73 -43.43
CA PRO A 4 12.34 -27.92 -42.83
C PRO A 4 10.81 -27.94 -43.04
N ARG A 5 10.32 -29.11 -43.40
CA ARG A 5 8.94 -29.48 -43.62
C ARG A 5 8.13 -29.50 -42.31
N GLU A 6 6.94 -28.97 -42.36
CA GLU A 6 5.86 -29.19 -41.39
C GLU A 6 5.39 -30.64 -41.45
N VAL A 7 5.23 -31.27 -40.27
CA VAL A 7 4.46 -32.51 -40.09
C VAL A 7 3.33 -32.18 -39.17
N GLY A 8 2.15 -32.03 -39.77
CA GLY A 8 0.89 -31.90 -39.07
C GLY A 8 0.43 -33.28 -38.58
N VAL A 9 0.14 -33.38 -37.28
CA VAL A 9 -0.66 -34.49 -36.72
C VAL A 9 -1.88 -33.86 -36.07
N LYS A 10 -3.04 -34.10 -36.66
CA LYS A 10 -4.35 -33.85 -36.05
C LYS A 10 -4.69 -35.02 -35.11
N PRO A 11 -5.16 -34.77 -33.90
CA PRO A 11 -5.81 -35.82 -33.12
C PRO A 11 -7.28 -35.94 -33.54
N ASP A 12 -7.65 -37.18 -33.85
CA ASP A 12 -8.97 -37.68 -34.18
C ASP A 12 -9.76 -37.85 -32.86
N PHE A 13 -10.93 -37.20 -32.76
CA PHE A 13 -11.88 -37.36 -31.67
C PHE A 13 -13.06 -38.17 -32.24
N SER A 14 -13.00 -39.48 -32.13
CA SER A 14 -14.16 -40.37 -32.36
C SER A 14 -14.87 -40.70 -31.07
N ASP A 15 -16.17 -40.49 -31.12
CA ASP A 15 -17.26 -40.76 -30.22
C ASP A 15 -17.09 -41.91 -29.21
N GLY A 16 -17.31 -41.62 -27.92
CA GLY A 16 -17.60 -42.56 -26.86
C GLY A 16 -18.77 -42.05 -25.99
N PRO A 17 -19.67 -42.92 -25.50
CA PRO A 17 -20.97 -42.55 -24.96
C PRO A 17 -20.88 -41.87 -23.58
N GLU A 18 -21.72 -40.86 -23.38
CA GLU A 18 -21.91 -40.13 -22.12
C GLU A 18 -22.33 -41.06 -20.97
N PRO A 19 -21.74 -40.99 -19.78
CA PRO A 19 -22.28 -41.65 -18.60
C PRO A 19 -23.33 -40.76 -17.93
N ASN A 20 -24.56 -41.23 -17.92
CA ASN A 20 -25.67 -40.73 -17.12
C ASN A 20 -25.32 -40.72 -15.62
N LEU A 21 -24.95 -39.59 -15.07
CA LEU A 21 -24.80 -39.37 -13.63
C LEU A 21 -26.12 -38.89 -13.00
N ARG A 22 -26.98 -39.89 -12.62
CA ARG A 22 -28.07 -39.66 -11.68
C ARG A 22 -27.50 -39.35 -10.30
N TRP A 23 -27.61 -38.13 -9.85
CA TRP A 23 -27.36 -37.73 -8.46
C TRP A 23 -28.41 -38.34 -7.55
N ARG A 24 -28.07 -39.43 -6.84
CA ARG A 24 -28.81 -39.90 -5.67
C ARG A 24 -28.34 -39.08 -4.45
N SER A 25 -29.26 -38.33 -3.85
CA SER A 25 -29.11 -37.75 -2.53
C SER A 25 -28.90 -38.86 -1.49
N LYS A 26 -27.66 -39.06 -1.08
CA LYS A 26 -27.34 -39.72 0.19
C LYS A 26 -26.80 -38.68 1.12
N THR A 27 -27.58 -38.32 2.13
CA THR A 27 -27.17 -37.64 3.33
C THR A 27 -26.09 -38.48 4.02
N SER A 28 -24.85 -38.26 3.71
CA SER A 28 -23.70 -38.74 4.48
C SER A 28 -23.07 -37.55 5.16
N LYS A 29 -23.02 -37.61 6.49
CA LYS A 29 -22.38 -36.69 7.40
C LYS A 29 -21.00 -36.28 6.84
N LEU A 30 -20.86 -35.00 6.46
CA LEU A 30 -19.58 -34.39 6.18
C LEU A 30 -18.71 -34.50 7.46
N PRO A 31 -17.47 -34.95 7.37
CA PRO A 31 -16.57 -34.91 8.51
C PRO A 31 -16.36 -33.48 8.93
N ALA A 32 -16.30 -33.25 10.25
CA ALA A 32 -16.15 -31.98 10.92
C ALA A 32 -14.76 -31.36 10.63
N PHE A 33 -14.52 -30.88 9.41
CA PHE A 33 -13.33 -30.11 9.02
C PHE A 33 -13.60 -28.60 8.94
N CYS A 34 -14.82 -28.15 9.28
CA CYS A 34 -15.23 -26.75 9.16
C CYS A 34 -15.11 -25.96 10.48
N ASN A 35 -14.43 -26.51 11.50
CA ASN A 35 -14.30 -25.85 12.81
C ASN A 35 -12.88 -25.40 13.16
N MET A 36 -11.99 -25.17 12.18
CA MET A 36 -10.61 -24.82 12.47
C MET A 36 -10.26 -23.33 12.24
N PHE A 37 -11.26 -22.45 12.08
CA PHE A 37 -11.04 -20.99 12.00
C PHE A 37 -11.96 -20.20 12.95
N HIS A 38 -12.21 -20.72 14.14
CA HIS A 38 -12.62 -19.86 15.26
C HIS A 38 -11.36 -19.36 15.96
N LEU A 39 -10.72 -18.35 15.34
CA LEU A 39 -9.68 -17.57 16.01
C LEU A 39 -10.35 -16.77 17.13
N PRO A 40 -9.78 -16.75 18.35
CA PRO A 40 -10.29 -15.94 19.44
C PRO A 40 -10.22 -14.46 19.06
N LYS A 41 -11.25 -13.68 19.42
CA LYS A 41 -11.39 -12.21 19.24
C LYS A 41 -10.37 -11.40 20.05
N LYS A 42 -9.08 -11.69 19.93
CA LYS A 42 -7.98 -10.83 20.39
C LYS A 42 -7.35 -10.20 19.17
N LYS A 43 -7.00 -8.90 19.25
CA LYS A 43 -6.16 -8.23 18.26
C LYS A 43 -5.06 -9.20 17.85
N SER A 44 -5.00 -9.59 16.58
CA SER A 44 -3.95 -10.47 16.08
C SER A 44 -2.60 -9.83 16.41
N PRO A 45 -1.64 -10.54 16.99
CA PRO A 45 -0.33 -9.97 17.25
C PRO A 45 0.32 -9.60 15.90
N GLU A 46 1.06 -8.51 15.87
CA GLU A 46 1.82 -8.09 14.68
C GLU A 46 2.92 -9.08 14.31
N ILE A 47 3.34 -9.88 15.28
CA ILE A 47 4.42 -10.87 15.17
C ILE A 47 3.93 -12.22 15.65
N ALA A 48 4.22 -13.28 14.88
CA ALA A 48 3.98 -14.67 15.26
C ALA A 48 5.27 -15.47 15.24
N SER A 49 5.39 -16.43 16.19
CA SER A 49 6.58 -17.28 16.31
C SER A 49 6.32 -18.65 15.71
N PHE A 50 7.23 -19.11 14.87
CA PHE A 50 7.17 -20.41 14.19
C PHE A 50 8.43 -21.24 14.45
N GLY A 51 8.25 -22.54 14.67
CA GLY A 51 9.36 -23.48 14.70
C GLY A 51 9.84 -23.79 13.28
N VAL A 52 11.08 -23.46 12.97
CA VAL A 52 11.68 -23.67 11.64
C VAL A 52 12.98 -24.46 11.75
N HIS A 53 13.44 -25.03 10.63
CA HIS A 53 14.76 -25.64 10.54
C HIS A 53 15.71 -24.69 9.81
N ARG A 54 16.75 -24.23 10.51
CA ARG A 54 17.80 -23.39 9.93
C ARG A 54 18.92 -24.27 9.39
N TYR A 55 19.23 -24.07 8.11
CA TYR A 55 20.38 -24.66 7.45
C TYR A 55 21.52 -23.65 7.38
N THR A 56 22.71 -24.05 7.83
CA THR A 56 23.95 -23.28 7.70
C THR A 56 24.98 -24.15 6.98
N ALA A 57 25.91 -23.53 6.24
CA ALA A 57 26.98 -24.26 5.60
C ALA A 57 27.75 -25.07 6.65
N ASP A 58 28.13 -26.29 6.30
CA ASP A 58 28.97 -27.21 7.10
C ASP A 58 28.38 -27.66 8.45
N HIS A 59 27.10 -27.38 8.72
CA HIS A 59 26.41 -27.81 9.94
C HIS A 59 25.09 -28.54 9.64
N PRO A 60 24.70 -29.52 10.45
CA PRO A 60 23.39 -30.13 10.35
C PRO A 60 22.29 -29.10 10.65
N PRO A 61 21.06 -29.29 10.10
CA PRO A 61 19.95 -28.39 10.35
C PRO A 61 19.60 -28.33 11.84
N THR A 62 19.41 -27.11 12.34
CA THR A 62 19.02 -26.88 13.75
C THR A 62 17.58 -26.37 13.81
N ARG A 63 16.81 -26.83 14.79
CA ARG A 63 15.46 -26.32 15.04
C ARG A 63 15.54 -25.05 15.87
N ILE A 64 14.95 -23.96 15.38
CA ILE A 64 14.90 -22.67 16.07
C ILE A 64 13.47 -22.12 16.04
N LEU A 65 13.18 -21.13 16.90
CA LEU A 65 12.00 -20.28 16.79
C LEU A 65 12.36 -19.06 15.94
N ASP A 66 11.54 -18.78 14.93
CA ASP A 66 11.66 -17.59 14.07
C ASP A 66 10.45 -16.69 14.27
N GLN A 67 10.65 -15.38 14.17
CA GLN A 67 9.60 -14.37 14.31
C GLN A 67 9.20 -13.87 12.91
N LEU A 68 7.94 -14.03 12.59
CA LEU A 68 7.38 -13.63 11.29
C LEU A 68 6.34 -12.54 11.49
N ALA A 69 6.32 -11.57 10.58
CA ALA A 69 5.26 -10.57 10.52
C ALA A 69 3.93 -11.26 10.19
N VAL A 70 2.88 -10.92 10.92
CA VAL A 70 1.53 -11.43 10.63
C VAL A 70 0.96 -10.68 9.45
N GLU A 71 0.34 -11.43 8.55
CA GLU A 71 -0.39 -10.93 7.39
C GLU A 71 -1.82 -11.44 7.44
N ASP A 72 -2.79 -10.53 7.57
CA ASP A 72 -4.21 -10.83 7.64
C ASP A 72 -5.00 -9.94 6.68
N PRO A 73 -6.13 -10.42 6.10
CA PRO A 73 -7.01 -9.58 5.30
C PRO A 73 -7.70 -8.51 6.17
N LEU A 74 -7.89 -7.33 5.59
CA LEU A 74 -8.72 -6.25 6.13
C LEU A 74 -9.74 -5.84 5.08
N GLU A 75 -11.02 -5.88 5.42
CA GLU A 75 -12.09 -5.33 4.59
C GLU A 75 -12.35 -3.87 4.97
N ILE A 76 -12.29 -2.97 3.99
CA ILE A 76 -12.64 -1.55 4.15
C ILE A 76 -14.04 -1.34 3.60
N VAL A 77 -14.95 -0.87 4.46
CA VAL A 77 -16.36 -0.63 4.14
C VAL A 77 -16.65 0.87 4.19
N LEU A 78 -17.17 1.42 3.10
CA LEU A 78 -17.63 2.80 3.06
C LEU A 78 -19.12 2.87 3.41
N CYS A 79 -19.47 3.75 4.36
CA CYS A 79 -20.81 4.07 4.76
C CYS A 79 -21.15 5.51 4.39
N PHE A 80 -22.23 5.72 3.66
CA PHE A 80 -22.66 7.06 3.21
C PHE A 80 -24.17 7.13 3.02
N ARG A 81 -24.73 8.34 2.97
CA ARG A 81 -26.15 8.53 2.72
C ARG A 81 -26.41 8.71 1.21
N ARG A 82 -27.40 7.97 0.70
CA ARG A 82 -27.92 8.13 -0.67
C ARG A 82 -29.44 8.23 -0.60
N LYS A 83 -30.00 9.32 -1.07
CA LYS A 83 -31.46 9.58 -1.01
C LYS A 83 -32.04 9.38 0.40
N GLY A 84 -31.30 9.81 1.43
CA GLY A 84 -31.69 9.69 2.83
C GLY A 84 -31.42 8.33 3.49
N LEU A 85 -31.14 7.29 2.72
CA LEU A 85 -30.84 5.93 3.23
C LEU A 85 -29.35 5.75 3.47
N LEU A 86 -28.99 5.07 4.56
CA LEU A 86 -27.61 4.66 4.84
C LEU A 86 -27.23 3.49 3.92
N VAL A 87 -26.21 3.66 3.12
CA VAL A 87 -25.62 2.64 2.26
C VAL A 87 -24.30 2.18 2.85
N ARG A 88 -24.09 0.87 2.96
CA ARG A 88 -22.82 0.24 3.32
C ARG A 88 -22.28 -0.49 2.10
N LYS A 89 -21.07 -0.14 1.65
CA LYS A 89 -20.46 -0.74 0.45
C LYS A 89 -19.03 -1.16 0.78
N PRO A 90 -18.69 -2.47 0.72
CA PRO A 90 -17.30 -2.90 0.72
C PRO A 90 -16.58 -2.26 -0.46
N ILE A 91 -15.41 -1.69 -0.19
CA ILE A 91 -14.66 -0.95 -1.20
C ILE A 91 -13.26 -1.49 -1.44
N SER A 92 -12.67 -2.20 -0.49
CA SER A 92 -11.38 -2.84 -0.67
C SER A 92 -11.21 -4.01 0.29
N ILE A 93 -10.43 -5.01 -0.13
CA ILE A 93 -9.83 -5.99 0.75
C ILE A 93 -8.34 -5.92 0.53
N THR A 94 -7.58 -5.69 1.59
CA THR A 94 -6.12 -5.61 1.53
C THR A 94 -5.49 -6.57 2.53
N MET A 95 -4.38 -7.20 2.13
CA MET A 95 -3.53 -7.95 3.05
C MET A 95 -2.63 -6.96 3.79
N ARG A 96 -2.70 -6.95 5.13
CA ARG A 96 -1.96 -5.99 5.95
C ARG A 96 -1.37 -6.66 7.19
N THR A 97 -0.36 -6.03 7.80
CA THR A 97 0.02 -6.32 9.18
C THR A 97 -1.02 -5.75 10.12
N PRO A 98 -1.60 -6.54 11.05
CA PRO A 98 -2.60 -6.06 12.01
C PRO A 98 -2.15 -4.82 12.79
N GLY A 99 -3.12 -4.04 13.24
CA GLY A 99 -2.89 -2.76 13.91
C GLY A 99 -2.98 -1.57 12.97
N MET A 100 -3.39 -0.43 13.52
CA MET A 100 -3.64 0.82 12.79
C MET A 100 -4.65 0.64 11.62
N ASP A 101 -5.64 -0.23 11.81
CA ASP A 101 -6.60 -0.60 10.76
C ASP A 101 -7.52 0.57 10.40
N GLU A 102 -7.87 1.40 11.39
CA GLU A 102 -8.70 2.60 11.19
C GLU A 102 -7.88 3.68 10.45
N GLU A 103 -6.61 3.85 10.80
CA GLU A 103 -5.68 4.74 10.11
C GLU A 103 -5.49 4.29 8.66
N LEU A 104 -5.26 2.98 8.44
CA LEU A 104 -5.17 2.41 7.10
C LEU A 104 -6.40 2.75 6.26
N ALA A 105 -7.60 2.52 6.81
CA ALA A 105 -8.85 2.75 6.09
C ALA A 105 -9.07 4.24 5.76
N VAL A 106 -8.84 5.15 6.72
CA VAL A 106 -8.96 6.60 6.49
C VAL A 106 -7.93 7.09 5.48
N GLY A 107 -6.67 6.65 5.62
CA GLY A 107 -5.60 7.01 4.69
C GLY A 107 -5.87 6.51 3.28
N PHE A 108 -6.36 5.28 3.13
CA PHE A 108 -6.78 4.73 1.84
C PHE A 108 -7.86 5.60 1.18
N LEU A 109 -8.92 5.97 1.90
CA LEU A 109 -9.98 6.82 1.35
C LEU A 109 -9.45 8.19 0.89
N TYR A 110 -8.50 8.76 1.62
CA TYR A 110 -7.91 10.05 1.32
C TYR A 110 -6.97 9.99 0.11
N THR A 111 -6.08 9.01 0.06
CA THR A 111 -5.10 8.84 -1.01
C THR A 111 -5.72 8.40 -2.33
N GLU A 112 -6.86 7.70 -2.28
CA GLU A 112 -7.68 7.36 -3.46
C GLU A 112 -8.64 8.51 -3.87
N GLY A 113 -8.65 9.64 -3.13
CA GLY A 113 -9.47 10.80 -3.44
C GLY A 113 -10.98 10.58 -3.21
N ILE A 114 -11.35 9.60 -2.41
CA ILE A 114 -12.74 9.35 -2.00
C ILE A 114 -13.18 10.40 -0.99
N ILE A 115 -12.28 10.78 -0.09
CA ILE A 115 -12.43 11.93 0.81
C ILE A 115 -11.33 12.96 0.52
N HIS A 116 -11.60 14.24 0.80
CA HIS A 116 -10.65 15.33 0.54
C HIS A 116 -10.14 16.00 1.81
N CYS A 117 -10.72 15.69 2.94
CA CYS A 117 -10.29 16.15 4.26
C CYS A 117 -10.79 15.18 5.32
N SER A 118 -10.18 15.25 6.52
CA SER A 118 -10.59 14.44 7.68
C SER A 118 -12.01 14.74 8.14
N ASP A 119 -12.51 15.95 7.94
CA ASP A 119 -13.85 16.38 8.39
C ASP A 119 -14.99 15.70 7.61
N ALA A 120 -14.67 15.11 6.45
CA ALA A 120 -15.63 14.29 5.72
C ALA A 120 -15.97 12.99 6.47
N VAL A 121 -15.09 12.52 7.36
CA VAL A 121 -15.27 11.30 8.15
C VAL A 121 -16.08 11.63 9.40
N THR A 122 -17.27 11.05 9.53
CA THR A 122 -18.17 11.25 10.67
C THR A 122 -18.21 10.08 11.64
N GLY A 123 -17.66 8.93 11.24
CA GLY A 123 -17.56 7.74 12.10
C GLY A 123 -16.55 6.74 11.54
N VAL A 124 -15.86 6.05 12.46
CA VAL A 124 -14.95 4.94 12.16
C VAL A 124 -15.29 3.83 13.14
N GLU A 125 -15.61 2.65 12.61
CA GLU A 125 -16.02 1.49 13.41
C GLU A 125 -15.24 0.27 12.99
N SER A 126 -14.50 -0.30 13.94
CA SER A 126 -13.87 -1.62 13.74
C SER A 126 -14.92 -2.71 13.94
N GLY A 127 -15.17 -3.46 12.87
CA GLY A 127 -16.14 -4.56 12.86
C GLY A 127 -15.54 -5.91 13.25
N PRO A 128 -16.38 -6.94 13.39
CA PRO A 128 -15.92 -8.32 13.51
C PRO A 128 -15.22 -8.74 12.21
N SER A 129 -14.39 -9.79 12.29
CA SER A 129 -13.77 -10.41 11.12
C SER A 129 -12.83 -9.49 10.31
N SER A 130 -11.99 -8.70 11.01
CA SER A 130 -11.00 -7.82 10.36
C SER A 130 -11.65 -6.88 9.33
N SER A 131 -12.64 -6.12 9.74
CA SER A 131 -13.27 -5.09 8.89
C SER A 131 -13.28 -3.72 9.58
N VAL A 132 -13.17 -2.65 8.78
CA VAL A 132 -13.31 -1.26 9.24
C VAL A 132 -14.34 -0.57 8.37
N ALA A 133 -15.38 -0.02 9.02
CA ALA A 133 -16.41 0.76 8.38
C ALA A 133 -16.16 2.27 8.61
N ILE A 134 -16.06 3.02 7.53
CA ILE A 134 -15.87 4.47 7.55
C ILE A 134 -17.17 5.13 7.12
N THR A 135 -17.78 5.91 8.01
CA THR A 135 -18.95 6.71 7.69
C THR A 135 -18.52 8.10 7.26
N ILE A 136 -18.96 8.52 6.11
CA ILE A 136 -18.66 9.86 5.59
C ILE A 136 -19.91 10.71 5.45
N ASN A 137 -19.69 12.03 5.56
CA ASN A 137 -20.71 13.03 5.26
C ASN A 137 -20.59 13.44 3.78
N GLY A 138 -21.73 13.49 3.09
CA GLY A 138 -21.79 13.88 1.68
C GLY A 138 -22.26 12.77 0.75
N GLU A 139 -22.49 13.14 -0.49
CA GLU A 139 -22.82 12.20 -1.57
C GLU A 139 -21.52 11.63 -2.19
N VAL A 140 -21.55 10.34 -2.48
CA VAL A 140 -20.45 9.62 -3.11
C VAL A 140 -20.81 9.32 -4.55
N ASP A 141 -19.93 9.70 -5.47
CA ASP A 141 -20.04 9.28 -6.87
C ASP A 141 -19.66 7.80 -7.01
N LEU A 142 -20.67 6.94 -7.02
CA LEU A 142 -20.50 5.49 -7.15
C LEU A 142 -19.84 5.07 -8.46
N HIS A 143 -20.04 5.81 -9.55
CA HIS A 143 -19.40 5.50 -10.84
C HIS A 143 -17.89 5.76 -10.80
N ARG A 144 -17.44 6.70 -9.96
CA ARG A 144 -16.01 6.88 -9.67
C ARG A 144 -15.47 5.73 -8.83
N LEU A 145 -16.18 5.33 -7.77
CA LEU A 145 -15.81 4.18 -6.96
C LEU A 145 -15.66 2.91 -7.81
N GLU A 146 -16.61 2.58 -8.66
CA GLU A 146 -16.57 1.38 -9.49
C GLU A 146 -15.37 1.35 -10.45
N ARG A 147 -15.01 2.48 -11.03
CA ARG A 147 -13.81 2.58 -11.89
C ARG A 147 -12.51 2.36 -11.12
N HIS A 148 -12.41 2.81 -9.88
CA HIS A 148 -11.23 2.57 -9.02
C HIS A 148 -11.06 1.10 -8.63
N PHE A 149 -12.16 0.34 -8.43
CA PHE A 149 -12.08 -1.07 -8.00
C PHE A 149 -11.63 -2.04 -9.07
N TYR A 150 -11.94 -1.78 -10.32
CA TYR A 150 -11.45 -2.61 -11.43
C TYR A 150 -9.93 -2.48 -11.67
N THR A 151 -9.30 -1.45 -11.13
CA THR A 151 -7.86 -1.20 -11.31
C THR A 151 -6.98 -1.66 -10.16
N SER A 152 -7.52 -1.94 -8.98
CA SER A 152 -6.72 -2.30 -7.79
C SER A 152 -6.44 -3.80 -7.63
N SER A 153 -7.06 -4.68 -8.42
CA SER A 153 -6.76 -6.12 -8.37
C SER A 153 -5.54 -6.44 -9.23
N SER A 154 -4.40 -6.57 -8.56
CA SER A 154 -3.18 -7.30 -8.97
C SER A 154 -2.95 -7.45 -10.48
N CYS A 155 -1.96 -6.74 -11.00
CA CYS A 155 -1.39 -6.82 -12.35
C CYS A 155 -1.88 -5.77 -13.36
N GLY A 156 -1.13 -4.67 -13.43
CA GLY A 156 -0.77 -4.13 -14.75
C GLY A 156 -1.87 -3.50 -15.59
N VAL A 157 -2.80 -2.74 -15.02
CA VAL A 157 -3.73 -1.98 -15.86
C VAL A 157 -3.21 -0.56 -16.11
N CYS A 158 -2.75 -0.38 -17.33
CA CYS A 158 -2.65 0.87 -18.09
C CYS A 158 -2.47 2.18 -17.32
N GLY A 159 -1.21 2.56 -17.12
CA GLY A 159 -0.81 3.85 -16.53
C GLY A 159 -1.43 5.10 -17.18
N LYS A 160 -1.94 5.02 -18.42
CA LYS A 160 -2.66 6.12 -19.07
C LYS A 160 -4.00 6.44 -18.39
N THR A 161 -4.74 5.42 -17.94
CA THR A 161 -6.05 5.60 -17.29
C THR A 161 -5.90 6.24 -15.91
N SER A 162 -4.83 5.89 -15.19
CA SER A 162 -4.52 6.45 -13.87
C SER A 162 -4.06 7.90 -13.95
N LEU A 163 -3.24 8.27 -14.95
CA LEU A 163 -2.83 9.65 -15.19
C LEU A 163 -4.02 10.54 -15.59
N GLN A 164 -4.97 10.01 -16.35
CA GLN A 164 -6.20 10.72 -16.72
C GLN A 164 -7.13 10.87 -15.51
N ALA A 165 -7.22 9.87 -14.64
CA ALA A 165 -8.01 9.94 -13.41
C ALA A 165 -7.48 11.02 -12.45
N LEU A 166 -6.16 11.15 -12.30
CA LEU A 166 -5.54 12.24 -11.54
C LEU A 166 -5.84 13.62 -12.14
N ALA A 167 -5.76 13.75 -13.45
CA ALA A 167 -6.00 15.02 -14.15
C ALA A 167 -7.45 15.49 -14.04
N MET A 168 -8.40 14.58 -13.80
CA MET A 168 -9.84 14.89 -13.80
C MET A 168 -10.41 15.26 -12.43
N ASN A 169 -9.70 15.03 -11.32
CA ASN A 169 -10.33 15.05 -10.00
C ASN A 169 -9.95 16.20 -9.08
N ARG A 170 -8.81 16.84 -9.27
CA ARG A 170 -8.36 17.96 -8.44
C ARG A 170 -7.24 18.72 -9.14
N GLU A 171 -7.28 20.04 -9.14
CA GLU A 171 -6.13 20.86 -9.47
C GLU A 171 -5.16 20.80 -8.28
N ILE A 172 -4.19 19.88 -8.35
CA ILE A 172 -3.15 19.75 -7.33
C ILE A 172 -2.02 20.69 -7.74
N ARG A 173 -1.76 21.67 -6.89
CA ARG A 173 -0.60 22.57 -7.02
C ARG A 173 0.30 22.34 -5.83
N LEU A 174 1.47 21.76 -6.07
CA LEU A 174 2.51 21.63 -5.07
C LEU A 174 3.37 22.89 -5.11
N ASP A 175 3.72 23.42 -3.92
CA ASP A 175 4.67 24.52 -3.81
C ASP A 175 6.03 24.06 -4.36
N THR A 176 6.60 24.80 -5.30
CA THR A 176 7.85 24.42 -5.96
C THR A 176 9.07 24.70 -5.10
N SER A 177 8.94 25.54 -4.07
CA SER A 177 10.04 26.01 -3.21
C SER A 177 10.12 25.28 -1.87
N ARG A 178 9.07 24.52 -1.48
CA ARG A 178 8.96 23.89 -0.16
C ARG A 178 8.51 22.43 -0.24
N PRO A 179 8.88 21.58 0.76
CA PRO A 179 9.94 21.82 1.76
C PRO A 179 11.34 21.77 1.12
N GLN A 180 12.36 22.33 1.78
CA GLN A 180 13.74 22.27 1.32
C GLN A 180 14.60 21.42 2.26
N TYR A 181 15.43 20.55 1.67
CA TYR A 181 16.36 19.69 2.40
C TYR A 181 17.78 19.83 1.86
N SER A 182 18.77 19.75 2.74
CA SER A 182 20.16 19.59 2.30
C SER A 182 20.43 18.14 1.87
N ALA A 183 21.42 17.95 1.00
CA ALA A 183 21.83 16.61 0.60
C ALA A 183 22.25 15.76 1.81
N ASP A 184 22.99 16.34 2.78
CA ASP A 184 23.43 15.65 3.99
C ASP A 184 22.25 15.22 4.87
N ALA A 185 21.22 16.08 5.00
CA ALA A 185 20.01 15.70 5.72
C ALA A 185 19.34 14.48 5.09
N LEU A 186 19.27 14.41 3.76
CA LEU A 186 18.69 13.26 3.06
C LEU A 186 19.51 11.99 3.27
N LEU A 187 20.85 12.08 3.26
CA LEU A 187 21.74 10.92 3.49
C LEU A 187 21.61 10.34 4.91
N GLY A 188 21.23 11.15 5.89
CA GLY A 188 20.98 10.70 7.27
C GLY A 188 19.66 9.94 7.48
N ILE A 189 18.67 10.09 6.59
CA ILE A 189 17.32 9.53 6.76
C ILE A 189 17.32 8.00 6.91
N PRO A 190 18.05 7.20 6.10
CA PRO A 190 18.00 5.74 6.20
C PRO A 190 18.33 5.21 7.59
N GLN A 191 19.34 5.78 8.25
CA GLN A 191 19.71 5.42 9.61
C GLN A 191 18.61 5.79 10.61
N LEU A 192 18.11 7.03 10.57
CA LEU A 192 17.04 7.52 11.44
C LEU A 192 15.79 6.64 11.37
N VAL A 193 15.40 6.23 10.17
CA VAL A 193 14.23 5.37 9.98
C VAL A 193 14.50 3.97 10.49
N ARG A 194 15.67 3.39 10.21
CA ARG A 194 16.04 2.04 10.66
C ARG A 194 15.97 1.90 12.19
N GLU A 195 16.43 2.90 12.93
CA GLU A 195 16.39 2.93 14.40
C GLU A 195 14.95 2.93 14.97
N LYS A 196 13.95 3.24 14.14
CA LYS A 196 12.53 3.29 14.52
C LYS A 196 11.71 2.07 14.03
N GLN A 197 12.28 1.20 13.20
CA GLN A 197 11.61 0.03 12.62
C GLN A 197 11.66 -1.18 13.57
N SER A 198 10.85 -1.17 14.63
CA SER A 198 10.88 -2.21 15.68
C SER A 198 10.37 -3.57 15.20
N ILE A 199 9.36 -3.59 14.32
CA ILE A 199 8.81 -4.85 13.81
C ILE A 199 9.75 -5.43 12.75
N PHE A 200 10.30 -4.59 11.88
CA PHE A 200 11.31 -5.01 10.92
C PHE A 200 12.57 -5.56 11.58
N GLU A 201 13.03 -4.96 12.68
CA GLU A 201 14.18 -5.46 13.45
C GLU A 201 13.96 -6.91 13.93
N SER A 202 12.74 -7.22 14.35
CA SER A 202 12.37 -8.55 14.86
C SER A 202 12.13 -9.58 13.76
N THR A 203 11.58 -9.15 12.61
CA THR A 203 11.06 -10.07 11.57
C THR A 203 11.79 -10.01 10.24
N GLY A 204 12.48 -8.89 9.95
CA GLY A 204 13.11 -8.63 8.65
C GLY A 204 12.16 -8.43 7.47
N ALA A 205 10.85 -8.34 7.69
CA ALA A 205 9.83 -8.60 6.67
C ALA A 205 8.88 -7.45 6.33
N LEU A 206 8.99 -6.26 6.95
CA LEU A 206 8.05 -5.17 6.73
C LEU A 206 8.61 -4.03 5.89
N HIS A 207 7.70 -3.38 5.18
CA HIS A 207 7.94 -2.08 4.58
C HIS A 207 7.64 -0.97 5.59
N ALA A 208 8.41 0.13 5.51
CA ALA A 208 8.17 1.31 6.30
C ALA A 208 7.84 2.51 5.41
N ALA A 209 6.95 3.36 5.91
CA ALA A 209 6.75 4.72 5.45
C ALA A 209 6.91 5.67 6.64
N ALA A 210 7.58 6.80 6.44
CA ALA A 210 7.81 7.78 7.51
C ALA A 210 7.62 9.21 7.01
N PHE A 211 7.19 10.08 7.92
CA PHE A 211 7.19 11.52 7.73
C PHE A 211 8.32 12.17 8.52
N LEU A 212 9.01 13.07 7.86
CA LEU A 212 10.01 13.93 8.43
C LEU A 212 9.72 15.38 8.04
N GLU A 213 9.99 16.31 8.96
CA GLU A 213 10.02 17.76 8.72
C GLU A 213 11.45 18.21 8.40
N ALA A 214 11.61 19.49 8.08
CA ALA A 214 12.94 20.09 7.87
C ALA A 214 13.90 19.75 9.03
N ASN A 215 15.19 19.66 8.75
CA ASN A 215 16.25 19.26 9.69
C ASN A 215 16.10 17.82 10.25
N ASN A 216 15.43 16.93 9.50
CA ASN A 216 15.22 15.55 9.89
C ASN A 216 14.44 15.36 11.21
N HIS A 217 13.62 16.35 11.60
CA HIS A 217 12.70 16.15 12.69
C HIS A 217 11.71 15.04 12.36
N PHE A 218 11.76 13.97 13.12
CA PHE A 218 10.98 12.77 12.89
C PHE A 218 9.55 12.96 13.39
N VAL A 219 8.56 12.82 12.50
CA VAL A 219 7.15 12.99 12.85
C VAL A 219 6.51 11.65 13.18
N ARG A 220 6.56 10.70 12.25
CA ARG A 220 5.90 9.39 12.41
C ARG A 220 6.51 8.34 11.50
N ILE A 221 6.40 7.08 11.91
CA ILE A 221 6.65 5.90 11.08
C ILE A 221 5.47 4.95 11.18
N CYS A 222 5.19 4.28 10.07
CA CYS A 222 4.27 3.14 10.01
C CYS A 222 4.91 2.00 9.25
N GLU A 223 4.74 0.78 9.78
CA GLU A 223 5.24 -0.45 9.17
C GLU A 223 4.05 -1.30 8.71
N ASP A 224 4.21 -1.98 7.57
CA ASP A 224 3.23 -2.94 7.04
C ASP A 224 3.91 -3.90 6.06
N VAL A 225 3.36 -5.12 5.92
CA VAL A 225 3.78 -6.08 4.89
C VAL A 225 3.59 -5.50 3.48
N GLY A 226 2.58 -4.66 3.29
CA GLY A 226 2.28 -3.92 2.07
C GLY A 226 2.84 -2.50 2.08
N ARG A 227 3.76 -2.15 1.17
CA ARG A 227 4.30 -0.79 1.08
C ARG A 227 3.23 0.30 0.88
N HIS A 228 2.13 0.00 0.19
CA HIS A 228 1.01 0.92 -0.02
C HIS A 228 0.24 1.12 1.29
N ASN A 229 0.02 0.05 2.03
CA ASN A 229 -0.64 0.10 3.34
C ASN A 229 0.19 0.90 4.36
N ALA A 230 1.53 0.75 4.36
CA ALA A 230 2.39 1.56 5.23
C ALA A 230 2.21 3.06 4.98
N VAL A 231 2.08 3.49 3.71
CA VAL A 231 1.80 4.88 3.34
C VAL A 231 0.38 5.30 3.74
N ASP A 232 -0.62 4.45 3.52
CA ASP A 232 -1.99 4.74 3.91
C ASP A 232 -2.14 4.84 5.44
N LYS A 233 -1.51 3.93 6.21
CA LYS A 233 -1.43 4.02 7.67
C LYS A 233 -0.81 5.35 8.11
N LEU A 234 0.30 5.74 7.48
CA LEU A 234 1.03 6.97 7.81
C LEU A 234 0.18 8.22 7.60
N ILE A 235 -0.43 8.35 6.42
CA ILE A 235 -1.28 9.50 6.07
C ILE A 235 -2.53 9.51 6.94
N GLY A 236 -3.20 8.37 7.11
CA GLY A 236 -4.40 8.26 7.92
C GLY A 236 -4.17 8.56 9.39
N ALA A 237 -3.00 8.17 9.95
CA ALA A 237 -2.65 8.49 11.33
C ALA A 237 -2.50 10.01 11.54
N GLU A 238 -1.87 10.71 10.60
CA GLU A 238 -1.76 12.17 10.67
C GLU A 238 -3.11 12.86 10.48
N LEU A 239 -3.96 12.41 9.56
CA LEU A 239 -5.32 12.93 9.40
C LEU A 239 -6.15 12.77 10.68
N ARG A 240 -6.07 11.60 11.32
CA ARG A 240 -6.79 11.32 12.58
C ARG A 240 -6.22 12.09 13.77
N SER A 241 -4.95 12.46 13.74
CA SER A 241 -4.35 13.35 14.74
C SER A 241 -4.68 14.84 14.52
N GLY A 242 -5.44 15.17 13.46
CA GLY A 242 -5.89 16.53 13.15
C GLY A 242 -5.02 17.28 12.15
N ARG A 243 -3.99 16.64 11.57
CA ARG A 243 -3.18 17.28 10.52
C ARG A 243 -4.01 17.46 9.25
N ARG A 244 -3.98 18.66 8.68
CA ARG A 244 -4.71 19.02 7.45
C ARG A 244 -3.79 19.42 6.31
N ASP A 245 -2.54 19.71 6.60
CA ASP A 245 -1.53 20.13 5.65
C ASP A 245 -0.29 19.25 5.76
N PHE A 246 0.15 18.72 4.62
CA PHE A 246 1.31 17.86 4.48
C PHE A 246 2.42 18.53 3.65
N SER A 247 2.24 19.78 3.25
CA SER A 247 3.12 20.48 2.30
C SER A 247 4.56 20.62 2.80
N GLU A 248 4.75 20.71 4.12
CA GLU A 248 6.08 20.83 4.76
C GLU A 248 6.73 19.47 5.08
N LEU A 249 6.08 18.36 4.72
CA LEU A 249 6.58 17.02 5.03
C LEU A 249 7.36 16.41 3.86
N LEU A 250 8.41 15.68 4.23
CA LEU A 250 9.04 14.68 3.38
C LEU A 250 8.46 13.33 3.71
N MET A 251 8.04 12.58 2.68
CA MET A 251 7.63 11.19 2.81
C MET A 251 8.76 10.25 2.40
N PHE A 252 9.24 9.47 3.36
CA PHE A 252 10.17 8.37 3.13
C PHE A 252 9.43 7.06 2.92
N VAL A 253 9.91 6.21 1.99
CA VAL A 253 9.45 4.82 1.81
C VAL A 253 10.65 3.87 1.70
N SER A 254 10.61 2.76 2.43
CA SER A 254 11.69 1.76 2.44
C SER A 254 11.74 0.91 1.15
N GLY A 255 10.65 0.90 0.39
CA GLY A 255 10.51 0.11 -0.83
C GLY A 255 10.85 0.87 -2.11
N ARG A 256 10.35 0.36 -3.25
CA ARG A 256 10.42 1.02 -4.56
C ARG A 256 9.40 2.15 -4.64
N ALA A 257 9.76 3.28 -5.27
CA ALA A 257 8.84 4.35 -5.62
C ALA A 257 8.09 4.02 -6.91
N GLY A 258 7.02 3.20 -6.81
CA GLY A 258 6.11 2.94 -7.93
C GLY A 258 5.19 4.13 -8.21
N PHE A 259 4.49 4.06 -9.35
CA PHE A 259 3.49 5.06 -9.75
C PHE A 259 2.48 5.34 -8.64
N GLU A 260 1.90 4.30 -8.05
CA GLU A 260 0.85 4.41 -7.02
C GLU A 260 1.34 5.16 -5.76
N LEU A 261 2.60 4.93 -5.32
CA LEU A 261 3.15 5.66 -4.18
C LEU A 261 3.41 7.13 -4.50
N ALA A 262 3.91 7.42 -5.69
CA ALA A 262 4.06 8.81 -6.15
C ALA A 262 2.70 9.50 -6.26
N GLN A 263 1.68 8.77 -6.74
CA GLN A 263 0.30 9.25 -6.81
C GLN A 263 -0.24 9.58 -5.40
N LYS A 264 -0.12 8.66 -4.44
CA LYS A 264 -0.56 8.87 -3.05
C LYS A 264 0.12 10.07 -2.41
N SER A 265 1.43 10.24 -2.64
CA SER A 265 2.19 11.43 -2.21
C SER A 265 1.58 12.72 -2.75
N ILE A 266 1.43 12.82 -4.05
CA ILE A 266 0.92 14.01 -4.74
C ILE A 266 -0.54 14.30 -4.35
N MET A 267 -1.41 13.26 -4.33
CA MET A 267 -2.81 13.40 -3.90
C MET A 267 -2.94 13.93 -2.48
N SER A 268 -1.98 13.62 -1.62
CA SER A 268 -1.94 14.10 -0.24
C SER A 268 -1.31 15.49 -0.08
N GLY A 269 -0.86 16.12 -1.17
CA GLY A 269 -0.20 17.43 -1.12
C GLY A 269 1.27 17.37 -0.69
N ILE A 270 1.87 16.16 -0.67
CA ILE A 270 3.26 15.96 -0.27
C ILE A 270 4.16 16.17 -1.49
N ALA A 271 4.96 17.25 -1.45
CA ALA A 271 5.81 17.65 -2.56
C ALA A 271 7.18 16.94 -2.59
N PHE A 272 7.57 16.23 -1.52
CA PHE A 272 8.88 15.63 -1.39
C PHE A 272 8.78 14.16 -1.01
N MET A 273 9.18 13.27 -1.92
CA MET A 273 9.20 11.83 -1.70
C MET A 273 10.60 11.25 -1.89
N VAL A 274 11.05 10.45 -0.93
CA VAL A 274 12.32 9.72 -0.99
C VAL A 274 12.09 8.22 -0.84
N SER A 275 12.86 7.42 -1.59
CA SER A 275 12.76 5.97 -1.56
C SER A 275 14.11 5.29 -1.52
N VAL A 276 14.19 4.18 -0.78
CA VAL A 276 15.37 3.30 -0.76
C VAL A 276 15.50 2.54 -2.08
N GLY A 277 14.37 2.18 -2.69
CA GLY A 277 14.32 1.46 -3.96
C GLY A 277 14.33 2.37 -5.19
N ALA A 278 14.25 1.73 -6.35
CA ALA A 278 14.16 2.42 -7.65
C ALA A 278 12.77 3.03 -7.86
N PRO A 279 12.64 4.20 -8.47
CA PRO A 279 11.37 4.67 -9.03
C PRO A 279 11.04 3.94 -10.34
N SER A 280 9.75 3.87 -10.68
CA SER A 280 9.32 3.52 -12.02
C SER A 280 9.36 4.73 -12.96
N SER A 281 9.46 4.49 -14.28
CA SER A 281 9.43 5.57 -15.28
C SER A 281 8.17 6.43 -15.14
N LEU A 282 7.02 5.79 -14.93
CA LEU A 282 5.74 6.48 -14.76
C LEU A 282 5.68 7.31 -13.47
N ALA A 283 6.35 6.87 -12.37
CA ALA A 283 6.48 7.68 -11.16
C ALA A 283 7.31 8.94 -11.42
N VAL A 284 8.38 8.84 -12.22
CA VAL A 284 9.20 9.99 -12.61
C VAL A 284 8.42 10.97 -13.48
N GLU A 285 7.67 10.48 -14.46
CA GLU A 285 6.81 11.31 -15.32
C GLU A 285 5.77 12.05 -14.49
N LEU A 286 5.13 11.36 -13.55
CA LEU A 286 4.14 11.94 -12.65
C LEU A 286 4.77 13.03 -11.76
N ALA A 287 5.91 12.74 -11.13
CA ALA A 287 6.62 13.68 -10.27
C ALA A 287 7.02 14.96 -11.02
N ARG A 288 7.52 14.83 -12.25
CA ARG A 288 7.86 15.98 -13.11
C ARG A 288 6.63 16.79 -13.47
N LYS A 289 5.52 16.12 -13.84
CA LYS A 289 4.26 16.78 -14.21
C LYS A 289 3.69 17.66 -13.10
N TYR A 290 3.82 17.21 -11.85
CA TYR A 290 3.27 17.92 -10.68
C TYR A 290 4.32 18.69 -9.89
N ASN A 291 5.53 18.86 -10.40
CA ASN A 291 6.65 19.53 -9.72
C ASN A 291 6.95 18.93 -8.32
N SER A 292 6.80 17.62 -8.19
CA SER A 292 7.17 16.90 -6.97
C SER A 292 8.64 16.52 -7.01
N THR A 293 9.32 16.59 -5.88
CA THR A 293 10.68 16.05 -5.73
C THR A 293 10.63 14.56 -5.53
N LEU A 294 11.36 13.83 -6.36
CA LEU A 294 11.47 12.38 -6.29
C LEU A 294 12.92 11.95 -6.20
N VAL A 295 13.27 11.37 -5.06
CA VAL A 295 14.55 10.76 -4.77
C VAL A 295 14.42 9.25 -4.77
N GLY A 296 15.33 8.55 -5.44
CA GLY A 296 15.42 7.10 -5.42
C GLY A 296 16.82 6.61 -5.07
N PHE A 297 16.95 5.32 -4.79
CA PHE A 297 18.20 4.67 -4.40
C PHE A 297 18.89 5.35 -3.21
N LEU A 298 18.09 5.90 -2.28
CA LEU A 298 18.62 6.57 -1.10
C LEU A 298 19.43 5.59 -0.23
N ARG A 299 20.68 5.96 0.04
CA ARG A 299 21.64 5.28 0.92
C ARG A 299 22.34 6.32 1.81
N GLU A 300 23.10 5.89 2.78
CA GLU A 300 23.85 6.75 3.69
C GLU A 300 24.91 7.63 2.98
N ASN A 301 25.33 7.25 1.78
CA ASN A 301 26.41 7.93 1.05
C ASN A 301 26.01 8.40 -0.35
N ARG A 302 24.79 8.15 -0.81
CA ARG A 302 24.33 8.55 -2.15
C ARG A 302 22.83 8.48 -2.31
N PHE A 303 22.30 9.21 -3.27
CA PHE A 303 20.95 9.07 -3.82
C PHE A 303 20.90 9.54 -5.27
N ASN A 304 19.83 9.21 -5.96
CA ASN A 304 19.54 9.72 -7.30
C ASN A 304 18.34 10.66 -7.22
N LEU A 305 18.48 11.87 -7.77
CA LEU A 305 17.39 12.83 -7.91
C LEU A 305 16.78 12.71 -9.31
N TYR A 306 15.48 12.46 -9.40
CA TYR A 306 14.75 12.26 -10.66
C TYR A 306 13.92 13.49 -11.06
N SER A 307 13.51 14.29 -10.09
CA SER A 307 12.76 15.55 -10.28
C SER A 307 12.88 16.44 -9.05
N GLY A 308 12.62 17.76 -9.20
CA GLY A 308 12.48 18.72 -8.11
C GLY A 308 13.81 19.17 -7.49
N LEU A 309 14.79 19.52 -8.32
CA LEU A 309 16.10 20.02 -7.87
C LEU A 309 15.98 21.27 -6.99
N ASP A 310 15.00 22.13 -7.26
CA ASP A 310 14.81 23.40 -6.56
C ASP A 310 14.55 23.25 -5.04
N ARG A 311 14.19 22.03 -4.59
CA ARG A 311 14.00 21.72 -3.17
C ARG A 311 15.22 21.09 -2.50
N ILE A 312 16.30 20.90 -3.23
CA ILE A 312 17.58 20.44 -2.69
C ILE A 312 18.47 21.66 -2.48
N ARG A 313 18.82 21.94 -1.22
CA ARG A 313 19.81 22.97 -0.91
C ARG A 313 21.18 22.48 -1.33
N SER A 314 21.89 23.25 -2.13
CA SER A 314 23.31 23.02 -2.44
C SER A 314 24.15 22.97 -1.16
N LEU A 315 25.21 22.17 -1.17
CA LEU A 315 26.23 22.16 -0.11
C LEU A 315 27.03 23.49 -0.08
N ASP A 316 27.00 24.19 -1.21
CA ASP A 316 27.64 25.50 -1.33
C ASP A 316 26.69 26.59 -0.82
N GLY A 317 26.79 26.87 0.50
CA GLY A 317 26.15 28.01 1.11
C GLY A 317 26.76 29.30 0.56
N SER A 318 26.17 29.82 -0.48
CA SER A 318 26.34 31.19 -0.95
C SER A 318 24.97 31.73 -1.31
#